data_4ba0ee5986c3bf34d76a08fa73414c96
#
_entry.id   4ba0ee5986c3bf34d76a08fa73414c96
#
_cell.length_a   1.000
_cell.length_b   1.000
_cell.length_c   1.000
_cell.angle_alpha   90.00
_cell.angle_beta   90.00
_cell.angle_gamma   90.00
#
_symmetry.space_group_name_H-M   'P 1'
#
loop_
_entity.id
_entity.type
_entity.pdbx_description
1 polymer ?
#
loop_
_entity_poly.entity_id
_entity_poly.type
_entity_poly.pdbx_seq_one_letter_code
_entity_poly.pdbx_strand_id
1 'polypeptide(L)'
;MAAVLTATAGTMMAQDLTSAYFTDDFKYRHDMNPAYGNDQGYVAIPVLGNFNFKLQGSFGVGDVLFKNPDYGKKPGAKKTTTFLHPDISYDEAMKGFDKDGNSLIFDMDIPIVSVGFKGMGGYNTVELKERNHFAMSMPYSFFDFAKSMSNKDYYFDDMGARAWGYAELGLGHSRQIFDNLRVGAKVKILLGAAYADLSMEGMHAQLNGNNQWILEGKAKGEVNMKGGKFKTKHKEYKSVPGKYYDEVTGLDTDGAGVGGWGLGFDLGGIYEFKDCSVDWLDGLKVSLALTDLGFISWSNTMVAESSGNPFVFEGFQMKYKDGKFDNGGDDISDDLADFANMEDKGDKGGKTTGLSSTVRVGLEYPMPFYNKLSAGALYTHHFDGIYNWNDWRLSANVAPLNWLNGGINLGMTSFCTTMGWVLNVHPAGFNFFLGMDHIIGKTGANMVPLDSNVSFNLGMNIAFGSKKKKENNADLNTLTF
;
A
#
# COMPACT_ATOMS: atom_id res chain seq x y z
N MET A 1 -9.29 9.58 12.86
CA MET A 1 -8.84 8.81 11.69
C MET A 1 -9.64 9.14 10.42
N ALA A 2 -10.96 9.07 10.42
CA ALA A 2 -11.77 9.51 9.27
C ALA A 2 -11.45 10.95 8.81
N ALA A 3 -11.15 11.88 9.73
CA ALA A 3 -10.79 13.25 9.42
C ALA A 3 -9.39 13.41 8.80
N VAL A 4 -8.44 12.54 9.12
CA VAL A 4 -7.11 12.49 8.44
C VAL A 4 -7.28 11.91 7.04
N LEU A 5 -8.07 10.85 6.89
CA LEU A 5 -8.46 10.29 5.60
C LEU A 5 -9.20 11.31 4.72
N THR A 6 -10.04 12.18 5.29
CA THR A 6 -10.73 13.23 4.51
C THR A 6 -9.82 14.41 4.17
N ALA A 7 -8.80 14.73 4.98
CA ALA A 7 -7.82 15.76 4.64
C ALA A 7 -6.85 15.30 3.53
N THR A 8 -6.59 13.99 3.43
CA THR A 8 -5.79 13.36 2.36
C THR A 8 -6.65 12.84 1.21
N ALA A 9 -7.97 12.72 1.37
CA ALA A 9 -8.90 12.18 0.36
C ALA A 9 -9.00 12.98 -0.95
N GLY A 10 -8.35 14.14 -1.03
CA GLY A 10 -8.25 14.90 -2.28
C GLY A 10 -7.20 14.38 -3.27
N THR A 11 -6.26 13.53 -2.82
CA THR A 11 -5.10 13.12 -3.62
C THR A 11 -4.55 11.77 -3.13
N MET A 12 -5.08 10.66 -3.59
CA MET A 12 -4.64 9.32 -3.19
C MET A 12 -3.94 8.57 -4.36
N MET A 13 -2.76 7.94 -4.14
CA MET A 13 -1.92 7.43 -5.26
C MET A 13 -0.88 6.33 -4.91
N ALA A 14 -0.55 5.41 -5.82
CA ALA A 14 0.02 4.05 -5.63
C ALA A 14 1.52 3.80 -5.94
N GLN A 15 2.00 2.56 -5.65
CA GLN A 15 3.35 2.02 -5.89
C GLN A 15 3.62 1.66 -7.37
N ASP A 16 4.94 1.47 -7.72
CA ASP A 16 5.44 1.10 -9.04
C ASP A 16 4.81 -0.17 -9.63
N LEU A 17 4.69 -0.21 -10.97
CA LEU A 17 4.23 -1.39 -11.72
C LEU A 17 5.28 -2.50 -11.69
N THR A 18 5.17 -3.41 -10.72
CA THR A 18 6.09 -4.55 -10.53
C THR A 18 6.13 -5.46 -11.75
N SER A 19 4.99 -5.60 -12.46
CA SER A 19 4.88 -6.36 -13.72
C SER A 19 5.80 -5.87 -14.82
N ALA A 20 6.28 -4.62 -14.75
CA ALA A 20 7.17 -4.01 -15.74
C ALA A 20 8.66 -4.11 -15.39
N TYR A 21 9.03 -4.77 -14.28
CA TYR A 21 10.42 -4.79 -13.79
C TYR A 21 11.42 -5.27 -14.84
N PHE A 22 11.08 -6.31 -15.61
CA PHE A 22 11.91 -6.86 -16.66
C PHE A 22 11.50 -6.41 -18.09
N THR A 23 10.52 -5.48 -18.20
CA THR A 23 10.08 -4.99 -19.50
C THR A 23 11.09 -4.00 -20.09
N ASP A 24 11.71 -4.36 -21.19
CA ASP A 24 12.65 -3.47 -21.91
C ASP A 24 11.98 -2.15 -22.29
N ASP A 25 12.77 -1.06 -22.34
CA ASP A 25 12.32 0.28 -22.71
C ASP A 25 11.18 0.86 -21.85
N PHE A 26 10.74 0.17 -20.79
CA PHE A 26 9.84 0.76 -19.79
C PHE A 26 10.57 1.89 -19.06
N LYS A 27 10.07 3.12 -19.17
CA LYS A 27 10.82 4.32 -18.78
C LYS A 27 11.08 4.43 -17.29
N TYR A 28 10.25 3.81 -16.44
CA TYR A 28 10.26 3.96 -14.98
C TYR A 28 10.85 2.76 -14.21
N ARG A 29 11.60 1.86 -14.87
CA ARG A 29 12.30 0.78 -14.15
C ARG A 29 13.25 1.28 -13.08
N HIS A 30 13.77 2.49 -13.26
CA HIS A 30 14.69 3.14 -12.30
C HIS A 30 14.02 3.50 -10.95
N ASP A 31 12.69 3.55 -10.85
CA ASP A 31 11.98 3.68 -9.58
C ASP A 31 12.04 2.39 -8.75
N MET A 32 12.03 1.23 -9.42
CA MET A 32 12.16 -0.08 -8.80
C MET A 32 13.61 -0.51 -8.55
N ASN A 33 14.53 -0.09 -9.43
CA ASN A 33 15.96 -0.32 -9.30
C ASN A 33 16.73 0.81 -9.98
N PRO A 34 17.40 1.71 -9.24
CA PRO A 34 18.08 2.86 -9.82
C PRO A 34 19.23 2.52 -10.76
N ALA A 35 19.69 1.27 -10.82
CA ALA A 35 20.66 0.83 -11.81
C ALA A 35 20.09 0.77 -13.24
N TYR A 36 18.78 0.68 -13.41
CA TYR A 36 18.17 0.74 -14.74
C TYR A 36 18.31 2.14 -15.36
N GLY A 37 18.76 2.19 -16.59
CA GLY A 37 18.75 3.38 -17.43
C GLY A 37 17.98 3.09 -18.72
N ASN A 38 17.72 4.11 -19.49
CA ASN A 38 17.04 3.97 -20.77
C ASN A 38 17.94 4.37 -21.95
N ASP A 39 17.67 3.82 -23.12
CA ASP A 39 18.39 4.19 -24.34
C ASP A 39 18.04 5.59 -24.82
N GLN A 40 16.82 6.04 -24.59
CA GLN A 40 16.32 7.36 -24.93
C GLN A 40 16.04 8.18 -23.68
N GLY A 41 16.17 9.50 -23.81
CA GLY A 41 15.60 10.42 -22.82
C GLY A 41 14.08 10.46 -22.92
N TYR A 42 13.44 10.98 -21.87
CA TYR A 42 12.01 11.21 -21.85
C TYR A 42 11.66 12.43 -20.99
N VAL A 43 10.49 13.00 -21.29
CA VAL A 43 9.78 13.96 -20.41
C VAL A 43 8.39 13.41 -20.18
N ALA A 44 8.01 13.26 -18.94
CA ALA A 44 6.70 12.80 -18.56
C ALA A 44 5.63 13.87 -18.81
N ILE A 45 4.44 13.45 -19.23
CA ILE A 45 3.28 14.32 -19.22
C ILE A 45 2.81 14.44 -17.75
N PRO A 46 2.68 15.66 -17.19
CA PRO A 46 2.27 15.84 -15.80
C PRO A 46 1.01 15.05 -15.46
N VAL A 47 0.98 14.43 -14.29
CA VAL A 47 -0.07 13.52 -13.79
C VAL A 47 -0.17 12.22 -14.57
N LEU A 48 -0.03 12.23 -15.89
CA LEU A 48 -0.18 11.06 -16.77
C LEU A 48 1.15 10.37 -17.10
N GLY A 49 2.28 10.85 -16.60
CA GLY A 49 3.59 10.30 -16.94
C GLY A 49 3.81 8.89 -16.41
N ASN A 50 3.46 8.65 -15.16
CA ASN A 50 3.54 7.36 -14.47
C ASN A 50 2.50 7.34 -13.35
N PHE A 51 1.25 7.30 -13.73
CA PHE A 51 0.14 7.20 -12.78
C PHE A 51 0.02 5.77 -12.25
N ASN A 52 0.07 5.61 -10.93
CA ASN A 52 0.01 4.32 -10.26
C ASN A 52 -1.08 4.33 -9.20
N PHE A 53 -1.85 3.26 -9.13
CA PHE A 53 -2.85 2.96 -8.10
C PHE A 53 -2.73 1.51 -7.67
N LYS A 54 -2.60 1.24 -6.37
CA LYS A 54 -2.51 -0.11 -5.83
C LYS A 54 -3.25 -0.23 -4.50
N LEU A 55 -4.19 -1.16 -4.46
CA LEU A 55 -4.85 -1.65 -3.25
C LEU A 55 -4.50 -3.12 -3.13
N GLN A 56 -3.96 -3.53 -2.00
CA GLN A 56 -3.63 -4.92 -1.72
C GLN A 56 -3.95 -5.27 -0.28
N GLY A 57 -4.37 -6.51 -0.03
CA GLY A 57 -4.72 -6.96 1.30
C GLY A 57 -5.17 -8.42 1.32
N SER A 58 -5.21 -8.99 2.52
CA SER A 58 -5.70 -10.34 2.76
C SER A 58 -7.23 -10.44 2.77
N PHE A 59 -7.91 -9.31 2.99
CA PHE A 59 -9.37 -9.21 2.95
C PHE A 59 -9.82 -8.00 2.12
N GLY A 60 -11.05 -7.99 1.67
CA GLY A 60 -11.62 -6.94 0.84
C GLY A 60 -13.02 -6.53 1.24
N VAL A 61 -13.61 -5.63 0.46
CA VAL A 61 -14.98 -5.14 0.67
C VAL A 61 -15.98 -6.30 0.65
N GLY A 62 -15.78 -7.32 -0.19
CA GLY A 62 -16.64 -8.50 -0.27
C GLY A 62 -16.59 -9.42 0.94
N ASP A 63 -15.52 -9.34 1.74
CA ASP A 63 -15.40 -10.12 2.99
C ASP A 63 -16.07 -9.38 4.18
N VAL A 64 -16.31 -8.07 4.05
CA VAL A 64 -16.98 -7.25 5.05
C VAL A 64 -18.44 -6.98 4.72
N LEU A 65 -18.78 -6.76 3.43
CA LEU A 65 -20.11 -6.43 2.96
C LEU A 65 -20.75 -7.62 2.23
N PHE A 66 -21.90 -8.01 2.74
CA PHE A 66 -22.69 -9.14 2.25
C PHE A 66 -24.00 -8.67 1.64
N LYS A 67 -24.60 -9.52 0.80
CA LYS A 67 -25.99 -9.33 0.40
C LYS A 67 -26.88 -9.49 1.63
N ASN A 68 -27.71 -8.49 1.90
CA ASN A 68 -28.58 -8.52 3.07
C ASN A 68 -29.70 -9.58 2.92
N PRO A 69 -29.74 -10.60 3.80
CA PRO A 69 -30.80 -11.62 3.79
C PRO A 69 -32.20 -11.05 4.00
N ASP A 70 -32.31 -9.89 4.63
CA ASP A 70 -33.57 -9.19 4.92
C ASP A 70 -34.05 -8.29 3.78
N TYR A 71 -33.22 -8.05 2.75
CA TYR A 71 -33.59 -7.19 1.63
C TYR A 71 -34.78 -7.73 0.85
N GLY A 72 -35.80 -6.91 0.70
CA GLY A 72 -37.07 -7.28 0.08
C GLY A 72 -38.04 -8.11 0.98
N LYS A 73 -37.61 -8.45 2.22
CA LYS A 73 -38.44 -9.18 3.21
C LYS A 73 -38.87 -8.27 4.36
N LYS A 74 -37.97 -7.36 4.81
CA LYS A 74 -38.28 -6.42 5.91
C LYS A 74 -38.37 -4.99 5.37
N PRO A 75 -39.34 -4.17 5.79
CA PRO A 75 -39.43 -2.77 5.40
C PRO A 75 -38.16 -2.00 5.78
N GLY A 76 -37.61 -1.23 4.84
CA GLY A 76 -36.42 -0.40 5.07
C GLY A 76 -35.07 -1.13 5.05
N ALA A 77 -35.05 -2.45 4.85
CA ALA A 77 -33.81 -3.21 4.74
C ALA A 77 -32.97 -2.75 3.54
N LYS A 78 -31.70 -2.39 3.78
CA LYS A 78 -30.74 -2.02 2.72
C LYS A 78 -30.33 -3.25 1.91
N LYS A 79 -29.87 -3.07 0.67
CA LYS A 79 -29.40 -4.16 -0.22
C LYS A 79 -28.23 -4.93 0.33
N THR A 80 -27.34 -4.25 1.07
CA THR A 80 -26.12 -4.80 1.66
C THR A 80 -26.16 -4.69 3.18
N THR A 81 -25.50 -5.62 3.83
CA THR A 81 -25.25 -5.65 5.28
C THR A 81 -23.78 -6.03 5.51
N THR A 82 -23.34 -6.05 6.77
CA THR A 82 -22.00 -6.48 7.12
C THR A 82 -21.96 -7.96 7.50
N PHE A 83 -20.75 -8.54 7.59
CA PHE A 83 -20.52 -9.90 8.09
C PHE A 83 -21.10 -10.14 9.49
N LEU A 84 -21.38 -9.06 10.26
CA LEU A 84 -21.99 -9.13 11.60
C LEU A 84 -23.46 -9.51 11.60
N HIS A 85 -24.14 -9.49 10.44
CA HIS A 85 -25.56 -9.80 10.37
C HIS A 85 -25.89 -11.20 10.94
N PRO A 86 -26.93 -11.37 11.79
CA PRO A 86 -27.23 -12.64 12.46
C PRO A 86 -27.46 -13.82 11.50
N ASP A 87 -28.13 -13.56 10.37
CA ASP A 87 -28.45 -14.59 9.36
C ASP A 87 -27.28 -14.96 8.44
N ILE A 88 -26.12 -14.32 8.56
CA ILE A 88 -24.87 -14.75 7.93
C ILE A 88 -24.19 -15.72 8.88
N SER A 89 -23.96 -16.96 8.44
CA SER A 89 -23.32 -17.97 9.30
C SER A 89 -21.88 -17.57 9.67
N TYR A 90 -21.40 -18.12 10.78
CA TYR A 90 -20.02 -17.89 11.22
C TYR A 90 -19.01 -18.29 10.13
N ASP A 91 -19.17 -19.48 9.55
CA ASP A 91 -18.24 -19.99 8.53
C ASP A 91 -18.23 -19.11 7.27
N GLU A 92 -19.38 -18.59 6.86
CA GLU A 92 -19.49 -17.68 5.72
C GLU A 92 -18.85 -16.32 6.04
N ALA A 93 -19.10 -15.78 7.22
CA ALA A 93 -18.57 -14.50 7.68
C ALA A 93 -17.04 -14.51 7.82
N MET A 94 -16.48 -15.62 8.30
CA MET A 94 -15.06 -15.74 8.61
C MET A 94 -14.20 -16.27 7.45
N LYS A 95 -14.82 -16.68 6.35
CA LYS A 95 -14.15 -17.32 5.21
C LYS A 95 -13.11 -16.41 4.53
N GLY A 96 -13.35 -15.12 4.54
CA GLY A 96 -12.49 -14.13 3.88
C GLY A 96 -11.31 -13.66 4.72
N PHE A 97 -11.28 -13.97 6.01
CA PHE A 97 -10.23 -13.49 6.92
C PHE A 97 -9.15 -14.54 7.14
N ASP A 98 -7.89 -14.09 7.09
CA ASP A 98 -6.72 -14.93 7.33
C ASP A 98 -6.47 -15.08 8.84
N LYS A 99 -6.11 -16.30 9.26
CA LYS A 99 -5.84 -16.63 10.66
C LYS A 99 -4.52 -16.06 11.17
N ASP A 100 -3.57 -15.83 10.26
CA ASP A 100 -2.23 -15.32 10.59
C ASP A 100 -2.19 -13.78 10.67
N GLY A 101 -3.32 -13.11 10.38
CA GLY A 101 -3.47 -11.67 10.43
C GLY A 101 -4.05 -11.09 9.14
N ASN A 102 -4.71 -9.95 9.27
CA ASN A 102 -5.38 -9.32 8.14
C ASN A 102 -4.86 -7.91 7.94
N SER A 103 -4.39 -7.63 6.75
CA SER A 103 -3.86 -6.32 6.38
C SER A 103 -4.56 -5.77 5.14
N LEU A 104 -4.67 -4.46 5.10
CA LEU A 104 -5.09 -3.71 3.93
C LEU A 104 -4.09 -2.59 3.72
N ILE A 105 -3.49 -2.54 2.53
CA ILE A 105 -2.49 -1.55 2.15
C ILE A 105 -2.96 -0.84 0.89
N PHE A 106 -2.87 0.45 0.94
CA PHE A 106 -3.22 1.31 -0.17
C PHE A 106 -2.05 2.26 -0.43
N ASP A 107 -1.57 2.23 -1.67
CA ASP A 107 -0.46 3.04 -2.15
C ASP A 107 -0.87 3.79 -3.41
N MET A 108 -0.35 5.01 -3.58
CA MET A 108 -0.61 5.81 -4.77
C MET A 108 0.45 6.92 -4.96
N ASP A 109 1.03 7.04 -6.18
CA ASP A 109 2.02 8.06 -6.54
C ASP A 109 1.54 8.94 -7.71
N ILE A 110 1.67 10.28 -7.62
CA ILE A 110 1.43 11.23 -8.70
C ILE A 110 2.74 11.81 -9.20
N PRO A 111 3.14 11.55 -10.44
CA PRO A 111 4.24 12.26 -11.05
C PRO A 111 3.81 13.68 -11.42
N ILE A 112 4.48 14.68 -10.85
CA ILE A 112 4.31 16.08 -11.21
C ILE A 112 5.25 16.44 -12.35
N VAL A 113 6.52 16.04 -12.21
CA VAL A 113 7.57 16.17 -13.23
C VAL A 113 8.43 14.93 -13.20
N SER A 114 8.73 14.36 -14.36
CA SER A 114 9.74 13.32 -14.47
C SER A 114 10.47 13.47 -15.80
N VAL A 115 11.78 13.53 -15.73
CA VAL A 115 12.68 13.68 -16.86
C VAL A 115 13.83 12.69 -16.72
N GLY A 116 14.09 11.94 -17.79
CA GLY A 116 15.26 11.08 -17.88
C GLY A 116 16.11 11.41 -19.09
N PHE A 117 17.44 11.43 -18.94
CA PHE A 117 18.36 11.77 -20.03
C PHE A 117 19.74 11.15 -19.86
N LYS A 118 20.42 10.92 -20.99
CA LYS A 118 21.83 10.52 -21.00
C LYS A 118 22.71 11.71 -20.74
N GLY A 119 23.70 11.56 -19.87
CA GLY A 119 24.68 12.58 -19.53
C GLY A 119 25.64 12.11 -18.43
N MET A 120 26.73 12.80 -18.24
CA MET A 120 27.72 12.52 -17.19
C MET A 120 28.26 11.07 -17.21
N GLY A 121 28.34 10.46 -18.39
CA GLY A 121 28.78 9.07 -18.54
C GLY A 121 27.77 8.01 -18.12
N GLY A 122 26.51 8.38 -17.92
CA GLY A 122 25.44 7.49 -17.49
C GLY A 122 24.06 7.96 -17.90
N TYR A 123 23.04 7.51 -17.17
CA TYR A 123 21.66 7.92 -17.31
C TYR A 123 21.22 8.65 -16.05
N ASN A 124 20.58 9.80 -16.21
CA ASN A 124 20.16 10.67 -15.13
C ASN A 124 18.65 10.78 -15.12
N THR A 125 18.05 10.89 -13.93
CA THR A 125 16.63 11.15 -13.70
C THR A 125 16.45 12.31 -12.75
N VAL A 126 15.45 13.15 -13.05
CA VAL A 126 14.98 14.22 -12.16
C VAL A 126 13.48 14.08 -12.05
N GLU A 127 12.97 13.88 -10.85
CA GLU A 127 11.58 13.57 -10.61
C GLU A 127 11.04 14.40 -9.46
N LEU A 128 9.85 14.93 -9.63
CA LEU A 128 9.02 15.47 -8.56
C LEU A 128 7.72 14.70 -8.57
N LYS A 129 7.42 14.03 -7.47
CA LYS A 129 6.19 13.24 -7.29
C LYS A 129 5.62 13.44 -5.90
N GLU A 130 4.32 13.29 -5.78
CA GLU A 130 3.61 13.14 -4.51
C GLU A 130 3.42 11.67 -4.22
N ARG A 131 3.70 11.26 -2.98
CA ARG A 131 3.57 9.87 -2.52
C ARG A 131 2.66 9.81 -1.31
N ASN A 132 1.73 8.87 -1.33
CA ASN A 132 0.77 8.63 -0.27
C ASN A 132 0.68 7.14 0.03
N HIS A 133 0.48 6.83 1.29
CA HIS A 133 0.39 5.48 1.79
C HIS A 133 -0.66 5.39 2.90
N PHE A 134 -1.36 4.29 2.93
CA PHE A 134 -2.21 3.88 4.03
C PHE A 134 -2.03 2.39 4.25
N ALA A 135 -1.84 1.99 5.49
CA ALA A 135 -1.80 0.58 5.89
C ALA A 135 -2.64 0.38 7.14
N MET A 136 -3.32 -0.77 7.20
CA MET A 136 -4.10 -1.20 8.35
C MET A 136 -3.82 -2.68 8.62
N SER A 137 -3.65 -3.04 9.87
CA SER A 137 -3.52 -4.42 10.32
C SER A 137 -4.57 -4.73 11.38
N MET A 138 -5.23 -5.87 11.25
CA MET A 138 -6.22 -6.38 12.20
C MET A 138 -6.06 -7.88 12.39
N PRO A 139 -5.96 -8.38 13.64
CA PRO A 139 -5.84 -9.80 13.89
C PRO A 139 -7.15 -10.54 13.59
N TYR A 140 -7.06 -11.83 13.24
CA TYR A 140 -8.23 -12.68 13.05
C TYR A 140 -9.15 -12.72 14.27
N SER A 141 -8.57 -12.70 15.47
CA SER A 141 -9.29 -12.69 16.75
C SER A 141 -10.26 -11.51 16.90
N PHE A 142 -9.97 -10.36 16.27
CA PHE A 142 -10.87 -9.20 16.24
C PHE A 142 -12.17 -9.53 15.47
N PHE A 143 -12.06 -10.11 14.29
CA PHE A 143 -13.23 -10.49 13.48
C PHE A 143 -14.01 -11.63 14.12
N ASP A 144 -13.30 -12.61 14.69
CA ASP A 144 -13.91 -13.72 15.44
C ASP A 144 -14.68 -13.20 16.67
N PHE A 145 -14.09 -12.33 17.47
CA PHE A 145 -14.78 -11.69 18.58
C PHE A 145 -16.02 -10.93 18.12
N ALA A 146 -15.87 -10.07 17.11
CA ALA A 146 -16.97 -9.26 16.57
C ALA A 146 -18.14 -10.12 16.05
N LYS A 147 -17.87 -11.30 15.50
CA LYS A 147 -18.88 -12.19 14.94
C LYS A 147 -19.48 -13.15 15.96
N SER A 148 -18.69 -13.77 16.82
CA SER A 148 -19.13 -14.88 17.66
C SER A 148 -19.35 -14.50 19.13
N MET A 149 -18.55 -13.56 19.68
CA MET A 149 -18.53 -13.25 21.11
C MET A 149 -18.58 -14.52 21.98
N SER A 150 -17.83 -15.56 21.58
CA SER A 150 -17.85 -16.85 22.29
C SER A 150 -17.13 -16.77 23.62
N ASN A 151 -17.47 -17.66 24.57
CA ASN A 151 -16.88 -17.68 25.92
C ASN A 151 -15.42 -18.16 25.89
N LYS A 152 -14.51 -17.29 25.42
CA LYS A 152 -13.07 -17.46 25.43
C LYS A 152 -12.38 -16.10 25.52
N ASP A 153 -11.11 -16.07 25.90
CA ASP A 153 -10.30 -14.87 25.86
C ASP A 153 -9.87 -14.55 24.41
N TYR A 154 -9.90 -13.28 24.07
CA TYR A 154 -9.50 -12.77 22.77
C TYR A 154 -8.36 -11.76 22.96
N TYR A 155 -7.24 -12.01 22.30
CA TYR A 155 -6.09 -11.10 22.24
C TYR A 155 -6.01 -10.49 20.85
N PHE A 156 -5.85 -9.17 20.80
CA PHE A 156 -5.82 -8.40 19.55
C PHE A 156 -4.42 -7.82 19.33
N ASP A 157 -3.46 -8.71 19.06
CA ASP A 157 -2.08 -8.32 18.78
C ASP A 157 -1.97 -7.72 17.36
N ASP A 158 -0.97 -6.85 17.16
CA ASP A 158 -0.67 -6.22 15.87
C ASP A 158 -1.85 -5.46 15.24
N MET A 159 -2.68 -4.83 16.07
CA MET A 159 -3.79 -4.01 15.62
C MET A 159 -3.36 -2.55 15.47
N GLY A 160 -3.54 -1.99 14.27
CA GLY A 160 -3.15 -0.60 14.03
C GLY A 160 -3.45 -0.11 12.63
N ALA A 161 -3.18 1.18 12.41
CA ALA A 161 -3.28 1.78 11.10
C ALA A 161 -2.31 2.97 10.97
N ARG A 162 -1.74 3.13 9.77
CA ARG A 162 -0.80 4.19 9.44
C ARG A 162 -1.18 4.86 8.14
N ALA A 163 -0.98 6.17 8.09
CA ALA A 163 -1.12 6.93 6.86
C ALA A 163 -0.02 7.99 6.78
N TRP A 164 0.53 8.22 5.60
CA TRP A 164 1.43 9.32 5.37
C TRP A 164 1.33 9.85 3.94
N GLY A 165 1.70 11.14 3.79
CA GLY A 165 1.81 11.79 2.51
C GLY A 165 2.99 12.76 2.49
N TYR A 166 3.78 12.76 1.39
CA TYR A 166 4.87 13.68 1.17
C TYR A 166 5.15 13.93 -0.31
N ALA A 167 5.76 15.08 -0.60
CA ALA A 167 6.35 15.34 -1.90
C ALA A 167 7.82 14.89 -1.91
N GLU A 168 8.23 14.22 -3.00
CA GLU A 168 9.58 13.70 -3.23
C GLU A 168 10.22 14.40 -4.43
N LEU A 169 11.37 15.04 -4.23
CA LEU A 169 12.26 15.45 -5.30
C LEU A 169 13.41 14.44 -5.39
N GLY A 170 13.37 13.58 -6.40
CA GLY A 170 14.35 12.53 -6.65
C GLY A 170 15.37 12.91 -7.72
N LEU A 171 16.65 12.69 -7.42
CA LEU A 171 17.77 12.88 -8.34
C LEU A 171 18.52 11.56 -8.48
N GLY A 172 18.37 10.89 -9.63
CA GLY A 172 18.94 9.58 -9.89
C GLY A 172 20.09 9.62 -10.91
N HIS A 173 21.06 8.75 -10.71
CA HIS A 173 22.14 8.50 -11.68
C HIS A 173 22.44 7.01 -11.75
N SER A 174 22.57 6.47 -12.96
CA SER A 174 23.02 5.10 -13.18
C SER A 174 24.12 5.04 -14.21
N ARG A 175 25.11 4.17 -13.98
CA ARG A 175 26.31 4.06 -14.81
C ARG A 175 26.78 2.62 -14.97
N GLN A 176 27.25 2.28 -16.15
CA GLN A 176 28.02 1.08 -16.40
C GLN A 176 29.42 1.28 -15.82
N ILE A 177 29.82 0.44 -14.84
CA ILE A 177 31.13 0.51 -14.20
C ILE A 177 32.11 -0.47 -14.87
N PHE A 178 31.62 -1.69 -15.17
CA PHE A 178 32.31 -2.71 -15.94
C PHE A 178 31.39 -3.20 -17.05
N ASP A 179 31.90 -3.90 -18.03
CA ASP A 179 31.11 -4.42 -19.16
C ASP A 179 29.92 -5.29 -18.74
N ASN A 180 30.02 -5.87 -17.56
CA ASN A 180 29.02 -6.76 -16.96
C ASN A 180 28.33 -6.19 -15.70
N LEU A 181 28.74 -5.01 -15.22
CA LEU A 181 28.18 -4.43 -13.99
C LEU A 181 27.68 -3.00 -14.20
N ARG A 182 26.40 -2.79 -13.95
CA ARG A 182 25.76 -1.48 -13.89
C ARG A 182 25.30 -1.18 -12.47
N VAL A 183 25.55 0.03 -12.01
CA VAL A 183 25.12 0.51 -10.69
C VAL A 183 24.30 1.78 -10.82
N GLY A 184 23.50 2.06 -9.83
CA GLY A 184 22.71 3.30 -9.76
C GLY A 184 22.40 3.69 -8.33
N ALA A 185 22.20 4.99 -8.15
CA ALA A 185 21.75 5.58 -6.90
C ALA A 185 20.76 6.71 -7.18
N LYS A 186 19.85 6.94 -6.25
CA LYS A 186 18.93 8.09 -6.23
C LYS A 186 18.98 8.74 -4.86
N VAL A 187 19.10 10.05 -4.83
CA VAL A 187 18.95 10.87 -3.62
C VAL A 187 17.60 11.54 -3.67
N LYS A 188 16.90 11.55 -2.56
CA LYS A 188 15.53 12.06 -2.43
C LYS A 188 15.49 13.16 -1.37
N ILE A 189 14.92 14.31 -1.71
CA ILE A 189 14.55 15.36 -0.77
C ILE A 189 13.06 15.24 -0.53
N LEU A 190 12.65 15.13 0.73
CA LEU A 190 11.29 14.81 1.12
C LEU A 190 10.67 16.00 1.86
N LEU A 191 9.47 16.37 1.45
CA LEU A 191 8.67 17.41 2.10
C LEU A 191 7.39 16.77 2.62
N GLY A 192 7.37 16.46 3.92
CA GLY A 192 6.26 15.80 4.59
C GLY A 192 5.04 16.71 4.68
N ALA A 193 3.91 16.25 4.17
CA ALA A 193 2.63 16.93 4.29
C ALA A 193 1.92 16.51 5.58
N ALA A 194 1.73 15.20 5.78
CA ALA A 194 1.10 14.63 6.96
C ALA A 194 1.60 13.22 7.25
N TYR A 195 1.56 12.84 8.53
CA TYR A 195 1.75 11.49 9.02
C TYR A 195 0.74 11.22 10.14
N ALA A 196 0.15 10.05 10.14
CA ALA A 196 -0.74 9.60 11.20
C ALA A 196 -0.45 8.12 11.50
N ASP A 197 -0.40 7.79 12.79
CA ASP A 197 -0.21 6.42 13.26
C ASP A 197 -1.19 6.15 14.40
N LEU A 198 -1.94 5.06 14.28
CA LEU A 198 -2.79 4.53 15.33
C LEU A 198 -2.26 3.17 15.73
N SER A 199 -1.77 3.04 16.94
CA SER A 199 -1.33 1.78 17.53
C SER A 199 -2.25 1.38 18.68
N MET A 200 -2.42 0.07 18.84
CA MET A 200 -3.19 -0.51 19.95
C MET A 200 -2.28 -1.50 20.68
N GLU A 201 -2.21 -1.36 22.02
CA GLU A 201 -1.33 -2.16 22.88
C GLU A 201 -2.13 -2.89 23.93
N GLY A 202 -1.84 -4.19 24.11
CA GLY A 202 -2.45 -5.03 25.15
C GLY A 202 -3.97 -5.14 25.03
N MET A 203 -4.48 -5.05 23.80
CA MET A 203 -5.92 -5.16 23.55
C MET A 203 -6.39 -6.58 23.81
N HIS A 204 -7.30 -6.73 24.77
CA HIS A 204 -7.80 -7.99 25.26
C HIS A 204 -9.30 -7.91 25.55
N ALA A 205 -10.07 -8.93 25.19
CA ALA A 205 -11.47 -9.07 25.52
C ALA A 205 -11.72 -10.40 26.21
N GLN A 206 -12.33 -10.38 27.39
CA GLN A 206 -12.66 -11.56 28.17
C GLN A 206 -14.09 -11.51 28.71
N LEU A 207 -14.72 -12.66 28.83
CA LEU A 207 -16.01 -12.81 29.50
C LEU A 207 -15.78 -13.13 30.99
N ASN A 208 -16.23 -12.24 31.87
CA ASN A 208 -16.09 -12.48 33.30
C ASN A 208 -17.17 -13.44 33.86
N GLY A 209 -17.01 -13.88 35.12
CA GLY A 209 -17.92 -14.80 35.77
C GLY A 209 -19.37 -14.30 35.96
N ASN A 210 -19.64 -13.00 35.68
CA ASN A 210 -20.97 -12.39 35.72
C ASN A 210 -21.60 -12.26 34.33
N ASN A 211 -21.04 -12.93 33.31
CA ASN A 211 -21.44 -12.81 31.89
C ASN A 211 -21.28 -11.38 31.34
N GLN A 212 -20.33 -10.63 31.87
CA GLN A 212 -19.96 -9.32 31.36
C GLN A 212 -18.69 -9.44 30.53
N TRP A 213 -18.64 -8.80 29.36
CA TRP A 213 -17.41 -8.64 28.61
C TRP A 213 -16.57 -7.53 29.20
N ILE A 214 -15.30 -7.80 29.42
CA ILE A 214 -14.30 -6.81 29.83
C ILE A 214 -13.35 -6.64 28.64
N LEU A 215 -13.27 -5.42 28.09
CA LEU A 215 -12.30 -5.02 27.10
C LEU A 215 -11.24 -4.17 27.78
N GLU A 216 -9.99 -4.58 27.63
CA GLU A 216 -8.83 -3.87 28.19
C GLU A 216 -7.86 -3.54 27.05
N GLY A 217 -7.03 -2.53 27.27
CA GLY A 217 -5.99 -2.14 26.34
C GLY A 217 -5.85 -0.62 26.22
N LYS A 218 -4.87 -0.21 25.45
CA LYS A 218 -4.58 1.20 25.18
C LYS A 218 -4.51 1.45 23.68
N ALA A 219 -5.17 2.49 23.23
CA ALA A 219 -5.00 3.03 21.90
C ALA A 219 -4.21 4.34 21.99
N LYS A 220 -3.26 4.52 21.07
CA LYS A 220 -2.48 5.73 20.91
C LYS A 220 -2.54 6.19 19.47
N GLY A 221 -2.97 7.42 19.26
CA GLY A 221 -2.96 8.09 17.97
C GLY A 221 -1.91 9.19 17.96
N GLU A 222 -1.11 9.24 16.91
CA GLU A 222 -0.15 10.32 16.66
C GLU A 222 -0.44 10.94 15.32
N VAL A 223 -0.43 12.27 15.26
CA VAL A 223 -0.62 13.02 14.01
C VAL A 223 0.43 14.12 13.92
N ASN A 224 1.10 14.15 12.78
CA ASN A 224 2.13 15.13 12.43
C ASN A 224 1.68 15.86 11.17
N MET A 225 1.47 17.14 11.24
CA MET A 225 1.14 18.01 10.10
C MET A 225 1.29 19.48 10.46
N LYS A 226 1.49 20.33 9.46
CA LYS A 226 1.63 21.77 9.70
C LYS A 226 0.36 22.37 10.31
N GLY A 227 0.55 23.05 11.46
CA GLY A 227 -0.55 23.78 12.12
C GLY A 227 -1.71 22.90 12.56
N GLY A 228 -1.50 21.59 12.62
CA GLY A 228 -2.51 20.65 13.07
C GLY A 228 -2.85 20.83 14.54
N LYS A 229 -4.15 20.70 14.87
CA LYS A 229 -4.68 20.69 16.24
C LYS A 229 -5.85 19.73 16.31
N PHE A 230 -6.00 19.03 17.43
CA PHE A 230 -7.22 18.29 17.67
C PHE A 230 -8.39 19.24 17.97
N LYS A 231 -9.53 18.95 17.37
CA LYS A 231 -10.82 19.50 17.84
C LYS A 231 -11.23 18.68 19.04
N THR A 232 -11.51 19.33 20.15
CA THR A 232 -11.85 18.64 21.36
C THR A 232 -13.23 19.06 21.88
N LYS A 233 -13.81 18.16 22.70
CA LYS A 233 -15.00 18.40 23.48
C LYS A 233 -14.71 18.10 24.93
N HIS A 234 -14.92 19.04 25.81
CA HIS A 234 -14.74 18.84 27.25
C HIS A 234 -15.80 17.90 27.78
N LYS A 235 -15.38 16.76 28.35
CA LYS A 235 -16.25 15.72 28.91
C LYS A 235 -15.83 15.36 30.34
N GLU A 236 -16.80 14.93 31.14
CA GLU A 236 -16.56 14.39 32.45
C GLU A 236 -16.38 12.85 32.36
N TYR A 237 -15.39 12.31 33.09
CA TYR A 237 -15.24 10.86 33.19
C TYR A 237 -16.45 10.24 33.92
N LYS A 238 -17.16 9.31 33.29
CA LYS A 238 -18.28 8.60 33.92
C LYS A 238 -17.84 7.80 35.15
N SER A 239 -16.60 7.26 35.09
CA SER A 239 -16.01 6.46 36.17
C SER A 239 -15.50 7.27 37.36
N VAL A 240 -15.23 8.58 37.19
CA VAL A 240 -14.67 9.45 38.23
C VAL A 240 -15.36 10.81 38.18
N PRO A 241 -16.51 10.99 38.89
CA PRO A 241 -17.23 12.25 38.94
C PRO A 241 -16.34 13.42 39.39
N GLY A 242 -16.46 14.56 38.71
CA GLY A 242 -15.66 15.76 38.97
C GLY A 242 -14.30 15.79 38.24
N LYS A 243 -13.92 14.74 37.56
CA LYS A 243 -12.73 14.71 36.71
C LYS A 243 -13.12 14.87 35.23
N TYR A 244 -12.46 15.78 34.52
CA TYR A 244 -12.74 16.12 33.15
C TYR A 244 -11.55 15.77 32.21
N TYR A 245 -11.84 15.57 30.94
CA TYR A 245 -10.86 15.37 29.87
C TYR A 245 -11.33 16.02 28.58
N ASP A 246 -10.39 16.28 27.67
CA ASP A 246 -10.67 16.81 26.37
C ASP A 246 -10.70 15.68 25.34
N GLU A 247 -11.90 15.24 24.99
CA GLU A 247 -12.13 14.19 23.99
C GLU A 247 -11.83 14.70 22.60
N VAL A 248 -11.01 13.97 21.84
CA VAL A 248 -10.73 14.26 20.42
C VAL A 248 -11.96 13.93 19.57
N THR A 249 -12.54 14.95 18.95
CA THR A 249 -13.71 14.81 18.07
C THR A 249 -13.37 15.01 16.60
N GLY A 250 -12.15 15.45 16.30
CA GLY A 250 -11.71 15.68 14.93
C GLY A 250 -10.32 16.31 14.86
N LEU A 251 -9.95 16.69 13.67
CA LEU A 251 -8.70 17.37 13.35
C LEU A 251 -9.00 18.71 12.73
N ASP A 252 -8.28 19.73 13.15
CA ASP A 252 -8.23 21.05 12.52
C ASP A 252 -6.84 21.32 11.96
N THR A 253 -6.75 22.14 10.94
CA THR A 253 -5.48 22.46 10.30
C THR A 253 -5.52 23.89 9.75
N ASP A 254 -4.40 24.60 9.83
CA ASP A 254 -4.24 25.95 9.26
C ASP A 254 -4.12 25.91 7.71
N GLY A 255 -4.41 24.77 7.10
CA GLY A 255 -4.34 24.53 5.66
C GLY A 255 -3.18 23.64 5.24
N ALA A 256 -3.11 23.35 3.93
CA ALA A 256 -2.04 22.53 3.37
C ALA A 256 -0.67 23.19 3.53
N GLY A 257 0.36 22.40 3.83
CA GLY A 257 1.72 22.90 3.94
C GLY A 257 2.72 21.82 4.35
N VAL A 258 3.99 22.19 4.39
CA VAL A 258 5.07 21.29 4.78
C VAL A 258 5.11 21.20 6.31
N GLY A 259 4.79 20.02 6.85
CA GLY A 259 4.84 19.69 8.28
C GLY A 259 6.16 19.03 8.69
N GLY A 260 6.96 18.57 7.72
CA GLY A 260 8.26 17.94 7.99
C GLY A 260 9.17 17.96 6.77
N TRP A 261 10.44 17.64 6.96
CA TRP A 261 11.40 17.47 5.88
C TRP A 261 12.24 16.22 6.10
N GLY A 262 12.77 15.64 5.03
CA GLY A 262 13.55 14.42 5.15
C GLY A 262 14.47 14.17 3.97
N LEU A 263 15.22 13.10 4.10
CA LEU A 263 16.13 12.61 3.06
C LEU A 263 15.88 11.12 2.85
N GLY A 264 15.97 10.71 1.59
CA GLY A 264 15.90 9.31 1.21
C GLY A 264 16.97 8.93 0.20
N PHE A 265 17.25 7.64 0.10
CA PHE A 265 18.26 7.08 -0.78
C PHE A 265 17.75 5.77 -1.39
N ASP A 266 18.03 5.59 -2.69
CA ASP A 266 17.87 4.31 -3.36
C ASP A 266 19.22 3.87 -3.90
N LEU A 267 19.49 2.58 -3.83
CA LEU A 267 20.70 1.94 -4.35
C LEU A 267 20.32 0.75 -5.22
N GLY A 268 21.07 0.52 -6.30
CA GLY A 268 20.80 -0.61 -7.18
C GLY A 268 22.02 -1.09 -7.94
N GLY A 269 21.99 -2.35 -8.31
CA GLY A 269 23.00 -2.99 -9.11
C GLY A 269 22.38 -4.03 -10.05
N ILE A 270 23.00 -4.18 -11.22
CA ILE A 270 22.66 -5.21 -12.21
C ILE A 270 23.97 -5.81 -12.71
N TYR A 271 24.11 -7.11 -12.53
CA TYR A 271 25.23 -7.89 -13.04
C TYR A 271 24.75 -8.83 -14.15
N GLU A 272 25.40 -8.80 -15.29
CA GLU A 272 25.13 -9.67 -16.43
C GLU A 272 26.29 -10.64 -16.61
N PHE A 273 26.01 -11.94 -16.56
CA PHE A 273 27.00 -12.96 -16.86
C PHE A 273 27.27 -12.96 -18.37
N LYS A 274 28.53 -12.73 -18.76
CA LYS A 274 28.99 -12.68 -20.14
C LYS A 274 30.22 -13.54 -20.30
N ASP A 275 30.34 -14.19 -21.44
CA ASP A 275 31.51 -15.02 -21.79
C ASP A 275 31.84 -16.06 -20.71
N CYS A 276 30.80 -16.66 -20.14
CA CYS A 276 30.94 -17.65 -19.08
C CYS A 276 31.36 -18.99 -19.63
N SER A 277 32.24 -19.70 -18.88
CA SER A 277 32.62 -21.08 -19.21
C SER A 277 31.44 -22.07 -19.14
N VAL A 278 30.31 -21.63 -18.60
CA VAL A 278 29.09 -22.41 -18.42
C VAL A 278 28.00 -21.78 -19.29
N ASP A 279 27.66 -22.41 -20.39
CA ASP A 279 26.77 -21.88 -21.43
C ASP A 279 25.40 -21.41 -20.91
N TRP A 280 24.81 -22.09 -19.91
CA TRP A 280 23.51 -21.72 -19.37
C TRP A 280 23.54 -20.45 -18.48
N LEU A 281 24.72 -20.01 -18.02
CA LEU A 281 24.86 -18.75 -17.28
C LEU A 281 25.00 -17.55 -18.22
N ASP A 282 25.40 -17.77 -19.48
CA ASP A 282 25.63 -16.66 -20.39
C ASP A 282 24.34 -15.89 -20.69
N GLY A 283 24.39 -14.57 -20.51
CA GLY A 283 23.26 -13.68 -20.64
C GLY A 283 22.33 -13.61 -19.40
N LEU A 284 22.55 -14.44 -18.35
CA LEU A 284 21.81 -14.31 -17.10
C LEU A 284 22.11 -12.97 -16.45
N LYS A 285 21.06 -12.20 -16.11
CA LYS A 285 21.17 -10.97 -15.35
C LYS A 285 20.67 -11.17 -13.92
N VAL A 286 21.46 -10.74 -12.96
CA VAL A 286 21.09 -10.68 -11.55
C VAL A 286 21.00 -9.23 -11.14
N SER A 287 19.91 -8.84 -10.50
CA SER A 287 19.70 -7.48 -10.04
C SER A 287 19.37 -7.43 -8.55
N LEU A 288 19.88 -6.40 -7.89
CA LEU A 288 19.60 -6.09 -6.49
C LEU A 288 19.24 -4.61 -6.39
N ALA A 289 18.20 -4.30 -5.65
CA ALA A 289 17.84 -2.93 -5.32
C ALA A 289 17.40 -2.81 -3.86
N LEU A 290 17.73 -1.66 -3.28
CA LEU A 290 17.25 -1.23 -1.97
C LEU A 290 16.74 0.21 -2.16
N THR A 291 15.45 0.41 -2.00
CA THR A 291 14.78 1.70 -2.24
C THR A 291 14.13 2.22 -0.97
N ASP A 292 13.92 3.54 -0.93
CA ASP A 292 13.25 4.26 0.16
C ASP A 292 13.96 4.13 1.53
N LEU A 293 15.29 4.05 1.53
CA LEU A 293 16.08 4.21 2.76
C LEU A 293 16.07 5.68 3.18
N GLY A 294 15.48 6.01 4.32
CA GLY A 294 15.45 7.41 4.72
C GLY A 294 14.56 7.70 5.91
N PHE A 295 14.31 8.97 6.11
CA PHE A 295 13.52 9.49 7.22
C PHE A 295 12.82 10.80 6.87
N ILE A 296 11.77 11.12 7.63
CA ILE A 296 11.16 12.46 7.68
C ILE A 296 11.17 12.94 9.14
N SER A 297 11.69 14.15 9.35
CA SER A 297 11.64 14.85 10.63
C SER A 297 10.47 15.84 10.61
N TRP A 298 9.51 15.60 11.47
CA TRP A 298 8.29 16.38 11.62
C TRP A 298 8.48 17.48 12.66
N SER A 299 7.83 18.62 12.46
CA SER A 299 7.97 19.79 13.34
C SER A 299 7.14 19.70 14.62
N ASN A 300 6.08 18.89 14.61
CA ASN A 300 5.16 18.71 15.75
C ASN A 300 4.60 17.27 15.75
N THR A 301 4.09 16.84 16.91
CA THR A 301 3.42 15.56 17.09
C THR A 301 2.24 15.73 18.03
N MET A 302 1.06 15.80 17.49
CA MET A 302 -0.16 15.75 18.28
C MET A 302 -0.42 14.32 18.74
N VAL A 303 -0.64 14.12 20.02
CA VAL A 303 -0.85 12.78 20.60
C VAL A 303 -2.24 12.73 21.24
N ALA A 304 -2.96 11.67 20.93
CA ALA A 304 -4.20 11.30 21.59
C ALA A 304 -4.07 9.88 22.14
N GLU A 305 -4.55 9.64 23.35
CA GLU A 305 -4.50 8.33 24.01
C GLU A 305 -5.86 7.97 24.58
N SER A 306 -6.23 6.68 24.51
CA SER A 306 -7.38 6.20 25.24
C SER A 306 -7.14 6.25 26.75
N SER A 307 -8.20 6.29 27.55
CA SER A 307 -8.10 6.36 29.03
C SER A 307 -7.36 5.16 29.64
N GLY A 308 -7.31 4.03 28.91
CA GLY A 308 -6.77 2.76 29.40
C GLY A 308 -7.63 2.12 30.51
N ASN A 309 -8.80 2.68 30.81
CA ASN A 309 -9.74 2.07 31.74
C ASN A 309 -10.42 0.88 31.04
N PRO A 310 -10.61 -0.26 31.77
CA PRO A 310 -11.37 -1.36 31.20
C PRO A 310 -12.80 -0.93 30.83
N PHE A 311 -13.24 -1.36 29.66
CA PHE A 311 -14.64 -1.22 29.29
C PHE A 311 -15.40 -2.47 29.68
N VAL A 312 -16.45 -2.30 30.48
CA VAL A 312 -17.29 -3.40 30.95
C VAL A 312 -18.63 -3.35 30.22
N PHE A 313 -18.89 -4.40 29.44
CA PHE A 313 -20.10 -4.55 28.64
C PHE A 313 -21.00 -5.67 29.23
N GLU A 314 -22.21 -5.33 29.62
CA GLU A 314 -23.14 -6.25 30.27
C GLU A 314 -24.04 -7.04 29.29
N GLY A 315 -23.79 -6.99 28.02
CA GLY A 315 -24.60 -7.61 26.97
C GLY A 315 -25.78 -6.73 26.51
N PHE A 316 -26.43 -7.18 25.43
CA PHE A 316 -27.58 -6.48 24.87
C PHE A 316 -28.79 -6.67 25.84
N GLN A 317 -29.12 -5.68 26.65
CA GLN A 317 -30.37 -5.68 27.37
C GLN A 317 -31.48 -5.28 26.38
N MET A 318 -32.19 -6.27 25.85
CA MET A 318 -33.44 -6.02 25.13
C MET A 318 -34.49 -5.51 26.12
N LYS A 319 -34.68 -4.22 26.17
CA LYS A 319 -35.78 -3.59 26.95
C LYS A 319 -37.02 -3.55 26.06
N TYR A 320 -38.09 -4.19 26.48
CA TYR A 320 -39.40 -4.04 25.87
C TYR A 320 -40.12 -2.85 26.52
N LYS A 321 -40.22 -1.74 25.79
CA LYS A 321 -40.89 -0.52 26.27
C LYS A 321 -41.88 -0.03 25.19
N ASP A 322 -43.09 0.31 25.59
CA ASP A 322 -44.14 0.91 24.73
C ASP A 322 -44.46 0.13 23.44
N GLY A 323 -44.47 -1.22 23.52
CA GLY A 323 -44.81 -2.06 22.35
C GLY A 323 -43.71 -2.21 21.30
N LYS A 324 -42.50 -1.74 21.58
CA LYS A 324 -41.33 -1.88 20.73
C LYS A 324 -40.16 -2.50 21.49
N PHE A 325 -39.40 -3.35 20.81
CA PHE A 325 -38.10 -3.78 21.30
C PHE A 325 -37.11 -2.62 21.09
N ASP A 326 -36.63 -2.08 22.17
CA ASP A 326 -35.48 -1.18 22.16
C ASP A 326 -34.25 -2.09 22.21
N ASN A 327 -33.51 -2.10 21.13
CA ASN A 327 -32.35 -3.00 20.97
C ASN A 327 -31.15 -2.57 21.83
N GLY A 328 -31.26 -1.54 22.65
CA GLY A 328 -30.13 -1.01 23.46
C GLY A 328 -28.90 -0.59 22.61
N GLY A 329 -29.07 -0.51 21.30
CA GLY A 329 -27.96 -0.27 20.37
C GLY A 329 -27.34 1.13 20.52
N ASP A 330 -28.15 2.10 20.93
CA ASP A 330 -27.67 3.47 21.14
C ASP A 330 -26.84 3.55 22.43
N ASP A 331 -27.26 2.86 23.52
CA ASP A 331 -26.51 2.82 24.79
C ASP A 331 -25.15 2.12 24.62
N ILE A 332 -25.08 1.06 23.80
CA ILE A 332 -23.84 0.31 23.52
C ILE A 332 -22.90 1.11 22.62
N SER A 333 -23.44 1.80 21.62
CA SER A 333 -22.62 2.65 20.76
C SER A 333 -21.97 3.77 21.57
N ASP A 334 -22.65 4.32 22.55
CA ASP A 334 -22.14 5.35 23.44
C ASP A 334 -21.08 4.80 24.41
N ASP A 335 -21.29 3.63 24.98
CA ASP A 335 -20.32 3.01 25.90
C ASP A 335 -19.07 2.50 25.18
N LEU A 336 -19.23 1.93 23.98
CA LEU A 336 -18.08 1.55 23.13
C LEU A 336 -17.34 2.79 22.61
N ALA A 337 -18.07 3.86 22.33
CA ALA A 337 -17.48 5.15 22.00
C ALA A 337 -16.65 5.71 23.18
N ASP A 338 -17.12 5.57 24.42
CA ASP A 338 -16.37 6.00 25.59
C ASP A 338 -15.08 5.19 25.83
N PHE A 339 -15.06 3.89 25.51
CA PHE A 339 -13.82 3.08 25.50
C PHE A 339 -12.86 3.49 24.39
N ALA A 340 -13.40 3.76 23.21
CA ALA A 340 -12.65 4.20 22.06
C ALA A 340 -12.29 5.70 22.09
N ASN A 341 -12.79 6.45 23.09
CA ASN A 341 -12.54 7.88 23.21
C ASN A 341 -11.06 8.15 23.43
N MET A 342 -10.53 9.00 22.56
CA MET A 342 -9.15 9.44 22.61
C MET A 342 -9.08 10.80 23.31
N GLU A 343 -8.30 10.86 24.38
CA GLU A 343 -8.01 12.09 25.12
C GLU A 343 -6.86 12.84 24.47
N ASP A 344 -7.01 14.14 24.24
CA ASP A 344 -5.94 14.99 23.74
C ASP A 344 -4.82 15.12 24.78
N LYS A 345 -3.64 14.66 24.42
CA LYS A 345 -2.41 14.76 25.23
C LYS A 345 -1.51 15.91 24.78
N GLY A 346 -1.98 16.71 23.84
CA GLY A 346 -1.28 17.88 23.31
C GLY A 346 -0.15 17.56 22.34
N ASP A 347 0.53 18.61 21.93
CA ASP A 347 1.72 18.52 21.07
C ASP A 347 2.96 18.08 21.89
N LYS A 348 3.63 17.03 21.44
CA LYS A 348 4.86 16.48 22.04
C LYS A 348 6.13 16.99 21.37
N GLY A 349 5.99 17.94 20.43
CA GLY A 349 7.12 18.49 19.68
C GLY A 349 7.51 17.64 18.47
N GLY A 350 8.71 17.91 17.95
CA GLY A 350 9.19 17.25 16.74
C GLY A 350 9.44 15.75 16.92
N LYS A 351 9.17 14.98 15.86
CA LYS A 351 9.41 13.52 15.79
C LYS A 351 10.07 13.17 14.46
N THR A 352 10.92 12.17 14.48
CA THR A 352 11.48 11.59 13.25
C THR A 352 10.89 10.21 13.01
N THR A 353 10.37 9.99 11.79
CA THR A 353 9.86 8.69 11.33
C THR A 353 10.75 8.16 10.22
N GLY A 354 11.05 6.84 10.23
CA GLY A 354 11.69 6.17 9.10
C GLY A 354 10.74 6.06 7.92
N LEU A 355 11.30 5.94 6.72
CA LEU A 355 10.54 5.54 5.54
C LEU A 355 10.37 4.02 5.52
N SER A 356 9.32 3.57 4.87
CA SER A 356 9.10 2.14 4.59
C SER A 356 10.00 1.74 3.42
N SER A 357 11.04 0.95 3.68
CA SER A 357 12.03 0.58 2.67
C SER A 357 11.67 -0.71 1.93
N THR A 358 12.20 -0.88 0.72
CA THR A 358 11.92 -2.06 -0.10
C THR A 358 13.21 -2.65 -0.66
N VAL A 359 13.38 -3.98 -0.48
CA VAL A 359 14.43 -4.78 -1.14
C VAL A 359 13.83 -5.52 -2.32
N ARG A 360 14.52 -5.50 -3.46
CA ARG A 360 14.18 -6.28 -4.66
C ARG A 360 15.38 -7.10 -5.13
N VAL A 361 15.16 -8.39 -5.38
CA VAL A 361 16.15 -9.30 -5.97
C VAL A 361 15.55 -9.88 -7.23
N GLY A 362 16.18 -9.66 -8.37
CA GLY A 362 15.70 -10.08 -9.67
C GLY A 362 16.68 -10.96 -10.41
N LEU A 363 16.16 -11.95 -11.12
CA LEU A 363 16.85 -12.79 -12.09
C LEU A 363 16.15 -12.65 -13.43
N GLU A 364 16.88 -12.37 -14.50
CA GLU A 364 16.36 -12.32 -15.87
C GLU A 364 17.22 -13.17 -16.79
N TYR A 365 16.57 -14.04 -17.54
CA TYR A 365 17.26 -14.92 -18.48
C TYR A 365 16.68 -14.78 -19.90
N PRO A 366 17.48 -14.38 -20.89
CA PRO A 366 17.05 -14.34 -22.30
C PRO A 366 16.88 -15.77 -22.83
N MET A 367 15.78 -16.05 -23.52
CA MET A 367 15.50 -17.38 -24.04
C MET A 367 16.40 -17.69 -25.24
N PRO A 368 17.19 -18.80 -25.24
CA PRO A 368 18.14 -19.11 -26.30
C PRO A 368 17.46 -19.33 -27.67
N PHE A 369 16.22 -19.83 -27.67
CA PHE A 369 15.46 -20.12 -28.88
C PHE A 369 14.75 -18.88 -29.48
N TYR A 370 14.60 -17.80 -28.70
CA TYR A 370 14.00 -16.56 -29.18
C TYR A 370 14.51 -15.36 -28.37
N ASN A 371 15.48 -14.67 -28.92
CA ASN A 371 16.21 -13.58 -28.27
C ASN A 371 15.36 -12.35 -27.89
N LYS A 372 14.08 -12.30 -28.31
CA LYS A 372 13.12 -11.27 -27.96
C LYS A 372 12.21 -11.66 -26.79
N LEU A 373 12.42 -12.84 -26.23
CA LEU A 373 11.71 -13.37 -25.07
C LEU A 373 12.69 -13.51 -23.89
N SER A 374 12.30 -13.04 -22.73
CA SER A 374 13.02 -13.33 -21.47
C SER A 374 12.08 -13.90 -20.43
N ALA A 375 12.62 -14.77 -19.58
CA ALA A 375 11.99 -15.20 -18.34
C ALA A 375 12.57 -14.40 -17.19
N GLY A 376 11.74 -14.02 -16.23
CA GLY A 376 12.15 -13.28 -15.03
C GLY A 376 11.64 -13.93 -13.77
N ALA A 377 12.43 -13.84 -12.70
CA ALA A 377 12.03 -14.14 -11.34
C ALA A 377 12.37 -12.92 -10.47
N LEU A 378 11.40 -12.40 -9.72
CA LEU A 378 11.55 -11.23 -8.87
C LEU A 378 11.05 -11.56 -7.47
N TYR A 379 11.86 -11.27 -6.47
CA TYR A 379 11.46 -11.23 -5.07
C TYR A 379 11.48 -9.78 -4.59
N THR A 380 10.40 -9.39 -3.93
CA THR A 380 10.25 -8.08 -3.28
C THR A 380 9.91 -8.28 -1.82
N HIS A 381 10.59 -7.58 -0.92
CA HIS A 381 10.24 -7.47 0.49
C HIS A 381 10.12 -5.99 0.86
N HIS A 382 8.99 -5.64 1.45
CA HIS A 382 8.69 -4.31 1.94
C HIS A 382 8.72 -4.29 3.47
N PHE A 383 9.55 -3.41 4.03
CA PHE A 383 9.75 -3.27 5.48
C PHE A 383 8.90 -2.10 5.99
N ASP A 384 7.87 -2.39 6.76
CA ASP A 384 6.99 -1.39 7.39
C ASP A 384 6.41 -1.87 8.73
N GLY A 385 7.21 -2.52 9.58
CA GLY A 385 6.80 -3.01 10.88
C GLY A 385 5.70 -4.08 10.78
N ILE A 386 4.55 -3.85 11.41
CA ILE A 386 3.39 -4.77 11.35
C ILE A 386 2.70 -4.81 9.97
N TYR A 387 3.08 -3.93 9.06
CA TYR A 387 2.55 -3.86 7.69
C TYR A 387 3.50 -4.43 6.64
N ASN A 388 4.51 -5.23 7.05
CA ASN A 388 5.45 -5.88 6.13
C ASN A 388 4.73 -6.80 5.15
N TRP A 389 5.26 -6.89 3.92
CA TRP A 389 4.75 -7.84 2.93
C TRP A 389 5.86 -8.34 1.99
N ASN A 390 5.60 -9.49 1.37
CA ASN A 390 6.45 -10.14 0.38
C ASN A 390 5.70 -10.32 -0.94
N ASP A 391 6.43 -10.32 -2.05
CA ASP A 391 5.93 -10.60 -3.39
C ASP A 391 6.96 -11.39 -4.18
N TRP A 392 6.59 -12.59 -4.60
CA TRP A 392 7.36 -13.44 -5.50
C TRP A 392 6.70 -13.46 -6.86
N ARG A 393 7.43 -13.12 -7.93
CA ARG A 393 6.89 -13.11 -9.28
C ARG A 393 7.75 -13.91 -10.25
N LEU A 394 7.09 -14.72 -11.07
CA LEU A 394 7.66 -15.33 -12.26
C LEU A 394 7.05 -14.66 -13.48
N SER A 395 7.87 -14.22 -14.42
CA SER A 395 7.42 -13.45 -15.59
C SER A 395 7.95 -14.00 -16.91
N ALA A 396 7.17 -13.76 -17.96
CA ALA A 396 7.60 -13.90 -19.35
C ALA A 396 7.43 -12.53 -20.03
N ASN A 397 8.53 -12.00 -20.58
CA ASN A 397 8.59 -10.67 -21.16
C ASN A 397 9.00 -10.79 -22.64
N VAL A 398 8.30 -10.10 -23.53
CA VAL A 398 8.50 -10.19 -24.97
C VAL A 398 8.60 -8.80 -25.60
N ALA A 399 9.57 -8.63 -26.50
CA ALA A 399 9.78 -7.42 -27.32
C ALA A 399 9.65 -7.77 -28.81
N PRO A 400 8.46 -8.13 -29.32
CA PRO A 400 8.29 -8.64 -30.67
C PRO A 400 8.64 -7.61 -31.74
N LEU A 401 8.42 -6.33 -31.44
CA LEU A 401 8.69 -5.20 -32.34
C LEU A 401 9.57 -4.16 -31.64
N ASN A 402 10.29 -3.36 -32.40
CA ASN A 402 11.16 -2.32 -31.84
C ASN A 402 10.43 -1.16 -31.16
N TRP A 403 9.11 -1.13 -31.25
CA TRP A 403 8.22 -0.13 -30.67
C TRP A 403 7.15 -0.72 -29.77
N LEU A 404 7.14 -2.05 -29.57
CA LEU A 404 6.13 -2.75 -28.78
C LEU A 404 6.82 -3.81 -27.93
N ASN A 405 6.60 -3.78 -26.65
CA ASN A 405 6.95 -4.84 -25.73
C ASN A 405 5.92 -4.97 -24.60
N GLY A 406 6.02 -6.04 -23.88
CA GLY A 406 5.13 -6.31 -22.77
C GLY A 406 5.49 -7.61 -22.07
N GLY A 407 4.72 -7.92 -21.04
CA GLY A 407 4.94 -9.13 -20.26
C GLY A 407 3.69 -9.55 -19.51
N ILE A 408 3.72 -10.80 -19.08
CA ILE A 408 2.78 -11.38 -18.13
C ILE A 408 3.56 -11.99 -16.97
N ASN A 409 2.97 -12.00 -15.80
CA ASN A 409 3.58 -12.63 -14.64
C ASN A 409 2.55 -13.30 -13.74
N LEU A 410 3.03 -14.30 -13.01
CA LEU A 410 2.33 -14.95 -11.92
C LEU A 410 3.01 -14.53 -10.63
N GLY A 411 2.25 -14.01 -9.67
CA GLY A 411 2.71 -13.54 -8.38
C GLY A 411 2.14 -14.35 -7.23
N MET A 412 2.95 -14.52 -6.19
CA MET A 412 2.54 -15.01 -4.87
C MET A 412 2.93 -13.94 -3.86
N THR A 413 1.94 -13.21 -3.36
CA THR A 413 2.13 -12.16 -2.37
C THR A 413 1.78 -12.65 -0.98
N SER A 414 2.11 -11.88 0.06
CA SER A 414 1.64 -12.15 1.43
C SER A 414 0.10 -12.18 1.54
N PHE A 415 -0.63 -11.67 0.54
CA PHE A 415 -2.08 -11.51 0.59
C PHE A 415 -2.82 -12.50 -0.30
N CYS A 416 -2.26 -12.84 -1.48
CA CYS A 416 -2.93 -13.73 -2.44
C CYS A 416 -1.97 -14.18 -3.55
N THR A 417 -2.41 -15.19 -4.30
CA THR A 417 -1.86 -15.49 -5.63
C THR A 417 -2.50 -14.56 -6.65
N THR A 418 -1.70 -13.95 -7.50
CA THR A 418 -2.14 -12.94 -8.46
C THR A 418 -1.52 -13.16 -9.82
N MET A 419 -2.08 -12.53 -10.83
CA MET A 419 -1.52 -12.44 -12.18
C MET A 419 -1.43 -10.98 -12.60
N GLY A 420 -0.31 -10.59 -13.17
CA GLY A 420 -0.07 -9.24 -13.66
C GLY A 420 0.28 -9.24 -15.16
N TRP A 421 0.20 -8.06 -15.76
CA TRP A 421 0.58 -7.84 -17.14
C TRP A 421 1.04 -6.40 -17.36
N VAL A 422 1.81 -6.19 -18.40
CA VAL A 422 2.19 -4.88 -18.90
C VAL A 422 2.21 -4.86 -20.42
N LEU A 423 1.74 -3.76 -20.98
CA LEU A 423 1.87 -3.41 -22.39
C LEU A 423 2.60 -2.07 -22.47
N ASN A 424 3.69 -2.01 -23.25
CA ASN A 424 4.47 -0.80 -23.45
C ASN A 424 4.64 -0.53 -24.95
N VAL A 425 4.08 0.58 -25.42
CA VAL A 425 4.06 1.02 -26.81
C VAL A 425 4.95 2.27 -26.93
N HIS A 426 6.06 2.17 -27.64
CA HIS A 426 7.08 3.22 -27.68
C HIS A 426 7.62 3.49 -29.11
N PRO A 427 6.77 4.00 -30.01
CA PRO A 427 7.21 4.48 -31.31
C PRO A 427 8.17 5.67 -31.16
N ALA A 428 8.74 6.13 -32.27
CA ALA A 428 9.64 7.28 -32.25
C ALA A 428 8.94 8.52 -31.65
N GLY A 429 9.58 9.14 -30.66
CA GLY A 429 9.11 10.38 -30.04
C GLY A 429 8.01 10.25 -28.99
N PHE A 430 7.49 9.04 -28.76
CA PHE A 430 6.40 8.83 -27.81
C PHE A 430 6.54 7.50 -27.07
N ASN A 431 6.07 7.44 -25.85
CA ASN A 431 5.91 6.21 -25.07
C ASN A 431 4.57 6.24 -24.35
N PHE A 432 3.85 5.14 -24.43
CA PHE A 432 2.63 4.86 -23.69
C PHE A 432 2.72 3.48 -23.07
N PHE A 433 2.31 3.36 -21.83
CA PHE A 433 2.17 2.05 -21.20
C PHE A 433 0.89 1.93 -20.40
N LEU A 434 0.47 0.70 -20.25
CA LEU A 434 -0.65 0.28 -19.43
C LEU A 434 -0.30 -1.05 -18.79
N GLY A 435 -0.64 -1.22 -17.51
CA GLY A 435 -0.37 -2.47 -16.82
C GLY A 435 -1.11 -2.60 -15.50
N MET A 436 -1.13 -3.82 -15.01
CA MET A 436 -1.73 -4.21 -13.73
C MET A 436 -0.86 -5.28 -13.07
N ASP A 437 -0.67 -5.18 -11.76
CA ASP A 437 -0.02 -6.22 -10.95
C ASP A 437 -1.01 -7.27 -10.45
N HIS A 438 -2.31 -6.93 -10.42
CA HIS A 438 -3.39 -7.78 -9.95
C HIS A 438 -4.55 -7.77 -10.95
N ILE A 439 -4.70 -8.83 -11.74
CA ILE A 439 -5.84 -9.02 -12.67
C ILE A 439 -6.91 -9.87 -11.99
N ILE A 440 -6.48 -10.84 -11.18
CA ILE A 440 -7.35 -11.80 -10.51
C ILE A 440 -7.54 -11.27 -9.09
N GLY A 441 -8.76 -10.79 -8.83
CA GLY A 441 -9.23 -10.47 -7.49
C GLY A 441 -10.56 -11.20 -7.27
N LYS A 442 -11.02 -11.33 -6.04
CA LYS A 442 -12.40 -11.75 -5.76
C LYS A 442 -13.32 -10.66 -6.34
N THR A 443 -14.05 -10.96 -7.40
CA THR A 443 -15.10 -10.08 -7.91
C THR A 443 -16.32 -10.23 -7.03
N GLY A 444 -16.65 -9.22 -6.23
CA GLY A 444 -17.89 -9.20 -5.45
C GLY A 444 -19.13 -9.24 -6.35
N ALA A 445 -20.26 -9.64 -5.78
CA ALA A 445 -21.54 -9.85 -6.48
C ALA A 445 -22.08 -8.61 -7.24
N ASN A 446 -21.43 -7.45 -7.14
CA ASN A 446 -21.85 -6.19 -7.74
C ASN A 446 -20.88 -5.65 -8.81
N MET A 447 -19.95 -6.44 -9.31
CA MET A 447 -18.93 -6.02 -10.31
C MET A 447 -18.10 -4.77 -9.90
N VAL A 448 -18.00 -4.45 -8.63
CA VAL A 448 -17.07 -3.42 -8.15
C VAL A 448 -15.72 -4.10 -7.97
N PRO A 449 -14.65 -3.72 -8.73
CA PRO A 449 -13.34 -4.35 -8.64
C PRO A 449 -12.57 -3.90 -7.39
N LEU A 450 -13.21 -3.89 -6.22
CA LEU A 450 -12.67 -3.46 -4.94
C LEU A 450 -12.53 -4.61 -3.93
N ASP A 451 -12.52 -5.84 -4.41
CA ASP A 451 -12.29 -7.00 -3.57
C ASP A 451 -10.78 -7.26 -3.43
N SER A 452 -10.19 -6.68 -2.47
CA SER A 452 -8.88 -6.87 -1.84
C SER A 452 -7.60 -6.60 -2.65
N ASN A 453 -7.53 -6.87 -3.97
CA ASN A 453 -6.28 -6.66 -4.70
C ASN A 453 -6.55 -6.09 -6.09
N VAL A 454 -6.27 -4.81 -6.24
CA VAL A 454 -6.42 -4.07 -7.50
C VAL A 454 -5.19 -3.19 -7.70
N SER A 455 -4.63 -3.20 -8.90
CA SER A 455 -3.63 -2.22 -9.31
C SER A 455 -3.95 -1.70 -10.70
N PHE A 456 -3.65 -0.46 -10.94
CA PHE A 456 -3.80 0.16 -12.24
C PHE A 456 -2.65 1.13 -12.48
N ASN A 457 -1.95 0.95 -13.58
CA ASN A 457 -0.78 1.74 -13.93
C ASN A 457 -0.89 2.19 -15.38
N LEU A 458 -0.73 3.48 -15.58
CA LEU A 458 -0.84 4.14 -16.88
C LEU A 458 0.26 5.19 -17.01
N GLY A 459 0.89 5.30 -18.18
CA GLY A 459 1.80 6.41 -18.39
C GLY A 459 1.98 6.82 -19.84
N MET A 460 2.24 8.12 -20.01
CA MET A 460 2.51 8.76 -21.29
C MET A 460 3.73 9.66 -21.18
N ASN A 461 4.65 9.52 -22.13
CA ASN A 461 5.90 10.27 -22.15
C ASN A 461 6.26 10.71 -23.56
N ILE A 462 6.89 11.86 -23.66
CA ILE A 462 7.58 12.30 -24.88
C ILE A 462 8.99 11.75 -24.81
N ALA A 463 9.36 10.88 -25.75
CA ALA A 463 10.68 10.29 -25.84
C ALA A 463 11.56 11.08 -26.83
N PHE A 464 12.85 11.25 -26.49
CA PHE A 464 13.81 11.96 -27.34
C PHE A 464 15.18 11.27 -27.37
N GLY A 465 15.97 11.59 -28.37
CA GLY A 465 17.26 10.94 -28.62
C GLY A 465 17.14 9.64 -29.44
N SER A 466 18.25 9.15 -29.95
CA SER A 466 18.30 7.96 -30.77
C SER A 466 18.36 6.70 -29.92
N LYS A 467 17.58 5.68 -30.30
CA LYS A 467 17.76 4.32 -29.74
C LYS A 467 19.08 3.74 -30.29
N LYS A 468 19.82 3.04 -29.45
CA LYS A 468 20.87 2.15 -29.96
C LYS A 468 20.19 1.07 -30.83
N LYS A 469 20.66 0.88 -32.06
CA LYS A 469 20.26 -0.30 -32.83
C LYS A 469 20.74 -1.52 -32.06
N LYS A 470 19.82 -2.37 -31.60
CA LYS A 470 20.18 -3.72 -31.18
C LYS A 470 20.73 -4.41 -32.42
N GLU A 471 21.98 -4.83 -32.42
CA GLU A 471 22.53 -5.66 -33.46
C GLU A 471 21.66 -6.90 -33.61
N ASN A 472 21.02 -7.04 -34.74
CA ASN A 472 20.29 -8.26 -35.10
C ASN A 472 21.31 -9.33 -35.47
N ASN A 473 21.90 -9.98 -34.48
CA ASN A 473 22.64 -11.21 -34.73
C ASN A 473 21.64 -12.37 -34.68
N ALA A 474 20.94 -12.54 -35.76
CA ALA A 474 20.47 -13.81 -36.34
C ALA A 474 19.45 -13.51 -37.42
N ASP A 475 19.87 -13.66 -38.69
CA ASP A 475 19.00 -13.88 -39.83
C ASP A 475 18.14 -15.15 -39.57
N LEU A 476 16.91 -14.96 -39.12
CA LEU A 476 15.87 -15.99 -39.15
C LEU A 476 15.25 -16.07 -40.56
N ASN A 477 16.09 -16.35 -41.55
CA ASN A 477 15.68 -16.67 -42.94
C ASN A 477 15.81 -18.18 -43.21
N THR A 478 15.43 -19.07 -42.34
CA THR A 478 15.22 -20.48 -42.69
C THR A 478 14.30 -21.17 -41.70
N LEU A 479 13.02 -20.82 -41.73
CA LEU A 479 11.97 -21.79 -41.45
C LEU A 479 11.15 -21.97 -42.71
N THR A 480 11.68 -22.79 -43.64
CA THR A 480 10.86 -23.46 -44.65
C THR A 480 10.17 -24.63 -43.96
N PHE A 481 8.85 -24.61 -43.96
CA PHE A 481 7.98 -25.75 -43.64
C PHE A 481 8.00 -26.76 -44.78
#